data_4c23877965b8f1bc2ece5bfafdf7f068
#
_entry.id   4c23877965b8f1bc2ece5bfafdf7f068
#
_cell.length_a   1.000
_cell.length_b   1.000
_cell.length_c   1.000
_cell.angle_alpha   90.00
_cell.angle_beta   90.00
_cell.angle_gamma   90.00
#
_symmetry.space_group_name_H-M   'P 1'
#
loop_
_entity.id
_entity.type
_entity.pdbx_description
1 polymer ?
#
loop_
_entity_poly.entity_id
_entity_poly.type
_entity_poly.pdbx_seq_one_letter_code
_entity_poly.pdbx_strand_id
1 'polypeptide(L)'
;MNRSSALRQGSRGLLAILAVVCVVAGCAELTARHLDSRHWNPQARQTLDMRHWRFDFISVPTRDSYGVKGTATALADTLPAWVDRVQELTLTAYLRDAAGTVLAQDEKTYLPMSLADATAVSFDFFLAPKVKRPDTSLSVSFGYRTVFTSTAAVRAAAGGNLPSQFVFFAGEAALVRE
;
A
#
# COMPACT_ATOMS: atom_id res chain seq x y z
N MET A 1 -63.71 -33.53 -18.80
CA MET A 1 -62.97 -33.89 -17.54
C MET A 1 -61.64 -33.15 -17.60
N ASN A 2 -61.55 -32.13 -16.73
CA ASN A 2 -60.55 -31.12 -16.74
C ASN A 2 -59.43 -31.42 -15.74
N ARG A 3 -58.18 -31.56 -16.15
CA ARG A 3 -57.02 -31.47 -15.24
C ARG A 3 -55.84 -30.91 -16.03
N SER A 4 -55.60 -29.61 -15.93
CA SER A 4 -54.25 -29.00 -16.21
C SER A 4 -54.30 -27.53 -15.82
N SER A 5 -54.08 -27.17 -14.58
CA SER A 5 -53.72 -25.80 -14.20
C SER A 5 -53.24 -25.75 -12.74
N ALA A 6 -52.02 -26.24 -12.48
CA ALA A 6 -51.31 -25.99 -11.23
C ALA A 6 -49.82 -26.24 -11.37
N LEU A 7 -49.10 -25.43 -12.17
CA LEU A 7 -47.62 -25.47 -12.17
C LEU A 7 -47.07 -24.16 -12.84
N ARG A 8 -47.41 -22.97 -12.31
CA ARG A 8 -46.79 -21.73 -12.80
C ARG A 8 -46.63 -20.63 -11.73
N GLN A 9 -46.62 -20.97 -10.46
CA GLN A 9 -46.52 -19.93 -9.42
C GLN A 9 -45.26 -20.03 -8.52
N GLY A 10 -44.35 -21.00 -8.76
CA GLY A 10 -43.18 -21.22 -7.91
C GLY A 10 -41.91 -20.45 -8.33
N SER A 11 -41.83 -19.88 -9.54
CA SER A 11 -40.53 -19.37 -10.06
C SER A 11 -40.30 -17.86 -9.89
N ARG A 12 -41.29 -17.12 -9.47
CA ARG A 12 -41.17 -15.65 -9.31
C ARG A 12 -40.62 -15.23 -7.93
N GLY A 13 -40.75 -16.09 -6.93
CA GLY A 13 -40.23 -15.82 -5.58
C GLY A 13 -38.71 -16.01 -5.42
N LEU A 14 -38.14 -16.94 -6.18
CA LEU A 14 -36.71 -17.28 -6.06
C LEU A 14 -35.78 -16.23 -6.73
N LEU A 15 -36.25 -15.58 -7.78
CA LEU A 15 -35.49 -14.51 -8.47
C LEU A 15 -35.44 -13.20 -7.68
N ALA A 16 -36.44 -12.91 -6.85
CA ALA A 16 -36.46 -11.71 -6.01
C ALA A 16 -35.49 -11.78 -4.83
N ILE A 17 -35.22 -12.99 -4.29
CA ILE A 17 -34.28 -13.19 -3.17
C ILE A 17 -32.82 -13.11 -3.65
N LEU A 18 -32.53 -13.52 -4.88
CA LEU A 18 -31.16 -13.45 -5.43
C LEU A 18 -30.70 -12.03 -5.77
N ALA A 19 -31.65 -11.12 -6.05
CA ALA A 19 -31.35 -9.71 -6.37
C ALA A 19 -31.00 -8.85 -5.14
N VAL A 20 -31.41 -9.27 -3.93
CA VAL A 20 -31.17 -8.52 -2.69
C VAL A 20 -29.78 -8.80 -2.09
N VAL A 21 -29.15 -9.92 -2.42
CA VAL A 21 -27.82 -10.29 -1.87
C VAL A 21 -26.67 -9.56 -2.55
N CYS A 22 -26.87 -8.94 -3.72
CA CYS A 22 -25.80 -8.25 -4.47
C CYS A 22 -25.57 -6.79 -4.05
N VAL A 23 -26.25 -6.23 -3.06
CA VAL A 23 -26.17 -4.78 -2.72
C VAL A 23 -25.25 -4.49 -1.52
N VAL A 24 -24.65 -5.48 -0.90
CA VAL A 24 -23.71 -5.27 0.24
C VAL A 24 -22.26 -5.56 -0.15
N ALA A 25 -21.86 -5.25 -1.37
CA ALA A 25 -20.45 -5.01 -1.66
C ALA A 25 -20.10 -3.61 -1.15
N GLY A 26 -20.10 -3.43 0.17
CA GLY A 26 -19.55 -2.22 0.78
C GLY A 26 -18.15 -2.03 0.24
N CYS A 27 -17.89 -0.89 -0.42
CA CYS A 27 -16.53 -0.52 -0.79
C CYS A 27 -15.72 -0.51 0.49
N ALA A 28 -14.85 -1.51 0.68
CA ALA A 28 -13.92 -1.54 1.79
C ALA A 28 -13.08 -0.26 1.73
N GLU A 29 -13.29 0.62 2.69
CA GLU A 29 -12.58 1.91 2.76
C GLU A 29 -11.22 1.69 3.42
N LEU A 30 -10.15 2.10 2.75
CA LEU A 30 -8.82 2.04 3.32
C LEU A 30 -8.58 3.21 4.26
N THR A 31 -7.96 2.95 5.39
CA THR A 31 -7.54 3.97 6.36
C THR A 31 -6.04 3.90 6.62
N ALA A 32 -5.39 5.06 6.59
CA ALA A 32 -3.99 5.25 6.95
C ALA A 32 -3.84 6.09 8.23
N ARG A 33 -4.88 6.12 9.08
CA ARG A 33 -4.92 6.97 10.28
C ARG A 33 -3.79 6.68 11.27
N HIS A 34 -3.38 5.43 11.37
CA HIS A 34 -2.30 4.97 12.26
C HIS A 34 -0.90 5.25 11.70
N LEU A 35 -0.78 5.58 10.41
CA LEU A 35 0.48 5.94 9.80
C LEU A 35 0.76 7.42 9.98
N ASP A 36 2.02 7.77 10.19
CA ASP A 36 2.46 9.15 10.17
C ASP A 36 2.19 9.80 8.82
N SER A 37 2.02 11.12 8.81
CA SER A 37 1.73 11.86 7.59
C SER A 37 2.36 13.25 7.59
N ARG A 38 2.45 13.80 6.38
CA ARG A 38 2.79 15.20 6.15
C ARG A 38 1.67 15.86 5.36
N HIS A 39 1.33 17.09 5.72
CA HIS A 39 0.38 17.87 4.93
C HIS A 39 0.87 18.02 3.49
N TRP A 40 -0.06 17.97 2.56
CA TRP A 40 0.21 18.27 1.17
C TRP A 40 0.76 19.70 1.05
N ASN A 41 2.04 19.82 0.77
CA ASN A 41 2.72 21.12 0.61
C ASN A 41 3.57 21.08 -0.68
N PRO A 42 3.04 21.64 -1.78
CA PRO A 42 3.72 21.59 -3.06
C PRO A 42 5.14 22.19 -2.99
N GLN A 43 6.09 21.49 -3.60
CA GLN A 43 7.50 21.89 -3.75
C GLN A 43 8.31 22.01 -2.43
N ALA A 44 7.69 21.90 -1.27
CA ALA A 44 8.42 21.84 -0.01
C ALA A 44 9.09 20.48 0.16
N ARG A 45 10.36 20.49 0.58
CA ARG A 45 11.03 19.26 1.02
C ARG A 45 10.45 18.82 2.35
N GLN A 46 10.09 17.57 2.43
CA GLN A 46 9.51 16.95 3.63
C GLN A 46 10.20 15.63 3.91
N THR A 47 10.28 15.29 5.20
CA THR A 47 10.80 14.00 5.66
C THR A 47 9.75 13.30 6.50
N LEU A 48 9.59 12.00 6.30
CA LEU A 48 8.75 11.14 7.11
C LEU A 48 9.52 9.89 7.50
N ASP A 49 9.69 9.69 8.80
CA ASP A 49 10.34 8.51 9.37
C ASP A 49 9.29 7.46 9.69
N MET A 50 9.57 6.22 9.30
CA MET A 50 8.87 5.00 9.68
C MET A 50 9.85 4.08 10.45
N ARG A 51 9.40 2.96 10.92
CA ARG A 51 10.21 2.09 11.79
C ARG A 51 11.54 1.65 11.13
N HIS A 52 11.50 1.28 9.84
CA HIS A 52 12.67 0.76 9.14
C HIS A 52 13.04 1.54 7.88
N TRP A 53 12.27 2.57 7.54
CA TRP A 53 12.47 3.39 6.35
C TRP A 53 12.27 4.86 6.65
N ARG A 54 13.09 5.72 6.03
CA ARG A 54 12.93 7.17 5.97
C ARG A 54 12.57 7.57 4.55
N PHE A 55 11.61 8.47 4.40
CA PHE A 55 11.18 9.03 3.13
C PHE A 55 11.50 10.51 3.08
N ASP A 56 12.38 10.91 2.16
CA ASP A 56 12.66 12.31 1.85
C ASP A 56 12.00 12.64 0.51
N PHE A 57 11.07 13.59 0.48
CA PHE A 57 10.23 13.79 -0.68
C PHE A 57 9.79 15.24 -0.89
N ILE A 58 9.28 15.49 -2.10
CA ILE A 58 8.54 16.69 -2.47
C ILE A 58 7.18 16.29 -3.05
N SER A 59 6.16 17.11 -2.79
CA SER A 59 4.86 17.02 -3.41
C SER A 59 4.82 17.86 -4.69
N VAL A 60 4.39 17.28 -5.81
CA VAL A 60 4.35 17.91 -7.12
C VAL A 60 2.91 17.96 -7.61
N PRO A 61 2.26 19.13 -7.67
CA PRO A 61 0.92 19.23 -8.23
C PRO A 61 0.97 18.95 -9.73
N THR A 62 0.02 18.15 -10.19
CA THR A 62 -0.23 17.91 -11.62
C THR A 62 -1.68 18.29 -11.93
N ARG A 63 -2.05 18.32 -13.24
CA ARG A 63 -3.40 18.74 -13.64
C ARG A 63 -4.49 17.88 -12.98
N ASP A 64 -4.32 16.55 -12.99
CA ASP A 64 -5.37 15.60 -12.61
C ASP A 64 -4.92 14.61 -11.53
N SER A 65 -3.71 14.76 -10.97
CA SER A 65 -3.15 13.88 -9.94
C SER A 65 -2.25 14.65 -8.97
N TYR A 66 -1.78 13.96 -7.96
CA TYR A 66 -0.87 14.45 -6.94
C TYR A 66 0.42 13.63 -7.02
N GLY A 67 1.49 14.22 -7.54
CA GLY A 67 2.79 13.57 -7.66
C GLY A 67 3.57 13.62 -6.34
N VAL A 68 4.26 12.54 -5.99
CA VAL A 68 5.16 12.48 -4.83
C VAL A 68 6.48 11.85 -5.27
N LYS A 69 7.56 12.64 -5.27
CA LYS A 69 8.89 12.20 -5.73
C LYS A 69 9.90 12.30 -4.61
N GLY A 70 10.82 11.35 -4.57
CA GLY A 70 11.85 11.39 -3.55
C GLY A 70 12.71 10.15 -3.49
N THR A 71 13.30 9.94 -2.31
CA THR A 71 14.13 8.77 -1.99
C THR A 71 13.67 8.14 -0.69
N ALA A 72 13.69 6.82 -0.65
CA ALA A 72 13.51 6.03 0.56
C ALA A 72 14.87 5.48 0.99
N THR A 73 15.17 5.59 2.28
CA THR A 73 16.40 5.12 2.90
C THR A 73 16.08 4.05 3.92
N ALA A 74 16.69 2.88 3.80
CA ALA A 74 16.60 1.84 4.83
C ALA A 74 17.40 2.27 6.07
N LEU A 75 16.80 2.17 7.26
CA LEU A 75 17.42 2.51 8.55
C LEU A 75 18.15 1.29 9.10
N ALA A 76 19.43 1.14 8.74
CA ALA A 76 20.24 -0.04 9.06
C ALA A 76 20.38 -0.29 10.56
N ASP A 77 20.37 0.75 11.38
CA ASP A 77 20.44 0.71 12.85
C ASP A 77 19.21 0.08 13.50
N THR A 78 18.10 -0.02 12.78
CA THR A 78 16.85 -0.66 13.23
C THR A 78 16.73 -2.12 12.81
N LEU A 79 17.72 -2.64 12.09
CA LEU A 79 17.73 -4.00 11.53
C LEU A 79 18.66 -4.93 12.30
N PRO A 80 18.41 -6.24 12.28
CA PRO A 80 19.37 -7.22 12.81
C PRO A 80 20.74 -7.09 12.14
N ALA A 81 21.83 -7.24 12.90
CA ALA A 81 23.21 -7.03 12.44
C ALA A 81 23.65 -7.96 11.29
N TRP A 82 22.95 -9.07 11.08
CA TRP A 82 23.24 -10.01 9.97
C TRP A 82 22.60 -9.61 8.64
N VAL A 83 21.73 -8.59 8.62
CA VAL A 83 21.07 -8.10 7.41
C VAL A 83 22.06 -7.25 6.59
N ASP A 84 22.30 -7.65 5.35
CA ASP A 84 23.08 -6.90 4.37
C ASP A 84 22.38 -6.75 3.03
N ARG A 85 21.12 -7.25 2.92
CA ARG A 85 20.38 -7.32 1.66
C ARG A 85 18.88 -7.09 1.85
N VAL A 86 18.30 -6.34 0.93
CA VAL A 86 16.86 -6.25 0.70
C VAL A 86 16.50 -7.26 -0.39
N GLN A 87 15.72 -8.27 -0.07
CA GLN A 87 15.29 -9.32 -0.99
C GLN A 87 14.00 -8.96 -1.73
N GLU A 88 13.08 -8.31 -1.02
CA GLU A 88 11.83 -7.79 -1.58
C GLU A 88 11.58 -6.41 -0.99
N LEU A 89 11.15 -5.48 -1.81
CA LEU A 89 10.72 -4.15 -1.40
C LEU A 89 9.53 -3.71 -2.22
N THR A 90 8.45 -3.40 -1.54
CA THR A 90 7.32 -2.69 -2.10
C THR A 90 7.11 -1.42 -1.27
N LEU A 91 7.09 -0.27 -1.93
CA LEU A 91 6.77 1.02 -1.35
C LEU A 91 5.41 1.48 -1.85
N THR A 92 4.61 2.04 -0.96
CA THR A 92 3.27 2.57 -1.27
C THR A 92 3.17 4.00 -0.78
N ALA A 93 2.62 4.89 -1.59
CA ALA A 93 2.23 6.22 -1.17
C ALA A 93 0.70 6.30 -1.08
N TYR A 94 0.20 6.99 -0.06
CA TYR A 94 -1.21 7.22 0.19
C TYR A 94 -1.50 8.71 0.20
N LEU A 95 -2.45 9.16 -0.62
CA LEU A 95 -3.11 10.44 -0.46
C LEU A 95 -4.32 10.24 0.45
N ARG A 96 -4.40 10.99 1.53
CA ARG A 96 -5.48 10.85 2.51
C ARG A 96 -6.11 12.18 2.90
N ASP A 97 -7.34 12.13 3.38
CA ASP A 97 -8.01 13.28 3.98
C ASP A 97 -7.63 13.46 5.47
N ALA A 98 -8.19 14.49 6.09
CA ALA A 98 -7.97 14.81 7.51
C ALA A 98 -8.47 13.71 8.47
N ALA A 99 -9.43 12.88 8.05
CA ALA A 99 -9.92 11.75 8.83
C ALA A 99 -9.00 10.51 8.72
N GLY A 100 -8.01 10.55 7.81
CA GLY A 100 -7.11 9.44 7.52
C GLY A 100 -7.65 8.43 6.51
N THR A 101 -8.77 8.75 5.83
CA THR A 101 -9.30 7.94 4.75
C THR A 101 -8.39 8.05 3.53
N VAL A 102 -8.04 6.92 2.94
CA VAL A 102 -7.21 6.87 1.71
C VAL A 102 -8.07 7.24 0.51
N LEU A 103 -7.70 8.32 -0.17
CA LEU A 103 -8.37 8.83 -1.36
C LEU A 103 -7.76 8.29 -2.66
N ALA A 104 -6.45 8.03 -2.64
CA ALA A 104 -5.69 7.41 -3.72
C ALA A 104 -4.44 6.75 -3.16
N GLN A 105 -3.95 5.75 -3.86
CA GLN A 105 -2.66 5.11 -3.58
C GLN A 105 -1.95 4.77 -4.89
N ASP A 106 -0.63 4.68 -4.80
CA ASP A 106 0.23 4.15 -5.85
C ASP A 106 1.33 3.31 -5.22
N GLU A 107 1.71 2.22 -5.87
CA GLU A 107 2.63 1.21 -5.35
C GLU A 107 3.75 0.92 -6.35
N LYS A 108 4.96 0.75 -5.84
CA LYS A 108 6.12 0.36 -6.64
C LYS A 108 6.88 -0.78 -5.97
N THR A 109 7.19 -1.80 -6.76
CA THR A 109 8.02 -2.92 -6.35
C THR A 109 9.43 -2.77 -6.93
N TYR A 110 10.43 -3.07 -6.13
CA TYR A 110 11.84 -2.94 -6.48
C TYR A 110 12.52 -4.29 -6.54
N LEU A 111 13.52 -4.39 -7.40
CA LEU A 111 14.36 -5.58 -7.50
C LEU A 111 15.21 -5.76 -6.23
N PRO A 112 15.63 -7.00 -5.93
CA PRO A 112 16.56 -7.25 -4.82
C PRO A 112 17.84 -6.41 -4.95
N MET A 113 18.29 -5.84 -3.82
CA MET A 113 19.44 -4.95 -3.77
C MET A 113 20.26 -5.15 -2.50
N SER A 114 21.50 -4.66 -2.48
CA SER A 114 22.27 -4.60 -1.23
C SER A 114 21.67 -3.60 -0.26
N LEU A 115 21.91 -3.75 1.04
CA LEU A 115 21.46 -2.76 2.03
C LEU A 115 22.14 -1.40 1.80
N ALA A 116 23.35 -1.38 1.25
CA ALA A 116 24.05 -0.15 0.87
C ALA A 116 23.32 0.61 -0.24
N ASP A 117 22.80 -0.09 -1.26
CA ASP A 117 22.00 0.52 -2.33
C ASP A 117 20.63 0.99 -1.84
N ALA A 118 20.11 0.36 -0.77
CA ALA A 118 18.84 0.72 -0.13
C ALA A 118 18.90 2.04 0.67
N THR A 119 20.01 2.77 0.66
CA THR A 119 20.16 4.12 1.24
C THR A 119 19.66 5.24 0.33
N ALA A 120 19.30 4.95 -0.93
CA ALA A 120 18.83 5.95 -1.90
C ALA A 120 17.87 5.36 -2.94
N VAL A 121 16.85 4.65 -2.50
CA VAL A 121 15.81 4.07 -3.39
C VAL A 121 14.92 5.18 -3.91
N SER A 122 15.08 5.54 -5.17
CA SER A 122 14.26 6.59 -5.80
C SER A 122 12.84 6.13 -6.06
N PHE A 123 11.87 7.03 -5.86
CA PHE A 123 10.48 6.81 -6.19
C PHE A 123 9.83 8.03 -6.85
N ASP A 124 8.77 7.76 -7.62
CA ASP A 124 7.91 8.77 -8.25
C ASP A 124 6.49 8.19 -8.30
N PHE A 125 5.62 8.62 -7.37
CA PHE A 125 4.26 8.13 -7.24
C PHE A 125 3.27 9.11 -7.86
N PHE A 126 2.19 8.56 -8.44
CA PHE A 126 1.08 9.31 -9.02
C PHE A 126 -0.24 8.94 -8.33
N LEU A 127 -0.71 9.85 -7.48
CA LEU A 127 -1.90 9.64 -6.67
C LEU A 127 -3.09 10.32 -7.35
N ALA A 128 -3.99 9.54 -7.95
CA ALA A 128 -5.15 10.03 -8.69
C ALA A 128 -6.46 9.70 -7.95
N PRO A 129 -6.95 10.60 -7.08
CA PRO A 129 -8.21 10.40 -6.38
C PRO A 129 -9.40 10.48 -7.34
N LYS A 130 -10.43 9.68 -7.09
CA LYS A 130 -11.67 9.70 -7.89
C LYS A 130 -12.37 11.07 -7.86
N VAL A 131 -12.23 11.80 -6.76
CA VAL A 131 -12.81 13.14 -6.57
C VAL A 131 -11.70 14.06 -6.08
N LYS A 132 -11.48 15.16 -6.80
CA LYS A 132 -10.50 16.17 -6.42
C LYS A 132 -10.99 16.92 -5.19
N ARG A 133 -10.09 17.13 -4.22
CA ARG A 133 -10.37 17.85 -2.97
C ARG A 133 -9.42 19.05 -2.84
N PRO A 134 -9.76 20.06 -2.00
CA PRO A 134 -8.85 21.16 -1.71
C PRO A 134 -7.54 20.66 -1.09
N ASP A 135 -6.41 21.18 -1.54
CA ASP A 135 -5.06 20.77 -1.09
C ASP A 135 -4.87 20.92 0.43
N THR A 136 -5.54 21.92 1.05
CA THR A 136 -5.45 22.19 2.49
C THR A 136 -6.00 21.07 3.38
N SER A 137 -6.81 20.16 2.83
CA SER A 137 -7.38 19.02 3.53
C SER A 137 -6.62 17.71 3.29
N LEU A 138 -5.54 17.75 2.51
CA LEU A 138 -4.83 16.56 2.06
C LEU A 138 -3.53 16.34 2.84
N SER A 139 -3.18 15.08 3.01
CA SER A 139 -1.91 14.65 3.58
C SER A 139 -1.36 13.43 2.82
N VAL A 140 -0.05 13.28 2.85
CA VAL A 140 0.67 12.14 2.30
C VAL A 140 1.14 11.26 3.45
N SER A 141 0.93 9.96 3.33
CA SER A 141 1.53 8.92 4.15
C SER A 141 2.23 7.90 3.25
N PHE A 142 3.13 7.14 3.83
CA PHE A 142 3.78 6.03 3.13
C PHE A 142 3.46 4.72 3.81
N GLY A 143 3.64 3.63 3.06
CA GLY A 143 3.69 2.28 3.54
C GLY A 143 4.83 1.55 2.87
N TYR A 144 5.24 0.45 3.49
CA TYR A 144 6.22 -0.44 2.90
C TYR A 144 5.93 -1.89 3.27
N ARG A 145 6.39 -2.80 2.42
CA ARG A 145 6.53 -4.23 2.70
C ARG A 145 7.91 -4.64 2.23
N THR A 146 8.69 -5.19 3.14
CA THR A 146 10.10 -5.51 2.88
C THR A 146 10.44 -6.88 3.44
N VAL A 147 11.23 -7.64 2.68
CA VAL A 147 11.91 -8.85 3.14
C VAL A 147 13.40 -8.56 3.16
N PHE A 148 13.98 -8.57 4.34
CA PHE A 148 15.41 -8.44 4.54
C PHE A 148 16.04 -9.81 4.73
N THR A 149 17.29 -9.97 4.25
CA THR A 149 18.07 -11.21 4.38
C THR A 149 19.57 -10.91 4.40
N SER A 150 20.41 -11.95 4.32
CA SER A 150 21.83 -11.81 4.10
C SER A 150 22.27 -12.40 2.77
N THR A 151 23.29 -11.80 2.17
CA THR A 151 23.90 -12.30 0.94
C THR A 151 24.43 -13.73 1.12
N ALA A 152 24.96 -14.06 2.31
CA ALA A 152 25.43 -15.39 2.65
C ALA A 152 24.28 -16.42 2.62
N ALA A 153 23.12 -16.09 3.19
CA ALA A 153 21.95 -16.96 3.17
C ALA A 153 21.42 -17.19 1.76
N VAL A 154 21.36 -16.13 0.92
CA VAL A 154 20.95 -16.24 -0.48
C VAL A 154 21.86 -17.19 -1.26
N ARG A 155 23.18 -17.09 -1.07
CA ARG A 155 24.16 -17.97 -1.71
C ARG A 155 24.03 -19.42 -1.23
N ALA A 156 23.83 -19.63 0.08
CA ALA A 156 23.65 -20.96 0.66
C ALA A 156 22.38 -21.65 0.17
N ALA A 157 21.31 -20.88 -0.08
CA ALA A 157 20.06 -21.40 -0.59
C ALA A 157 20.16 -21.92 -2.06
N ALA A 158 21.19 -21.50 -2.83
CA ALA A 158 21.45 -21.94 -4.20
C ALA A 158 20.20 -21.94 -5.11
N GLY A 159 19.32 -20.94 -4.96
CA GLY A 159 18.06 -20.84 -5.70
C GLY A 159 16.87 -21.57 -5.06
N GLY A 160 17.06 -22.26 -3.94
CA GLY A 160 15.99 -22.81 -3.11
C GLY A 160 15.43 -21.81 -2.09
N ASN A 161 14.65 -22.31 -1.13
CA ASN A 161 14.06 -21.48 -0.09
C ASN A 161 15.11 -20.95 0.88
N LEU A 162 15.02 -19.67 1.23
CA LEU A 162 15.83 -19.05 2.28
C LEU A 162 15.52 -19.69 3.64
N PRO A 163 16.55 -20.02 4.47
CA PRO A 163 16.34 -20.46 5.83
C PRO A 163 15.63 -19.37 6.64
N SER A 164 14.53 -19.71 7.33
CA SER A 164 13.66 -18.76 8.04
C SER A 164 14.39 -17.88 9.06
N GLN A 165 15.45 -18.38 9.68
CA GLN A 165 16.31 -17.68 10.64
C GLN A 165 17.08 -16.48 10.03
N PHE A 166 17.21 -16.44 8.69
CA PHE A 166 17.83 -15.35 7.95
C PHE A 166 16.83 -14.55 7.12
N VAL A 167 15.56 -14.60 7.50
CA VAL A 167 14.50 -13.81 6.87
C VAL A 167 13.88 -12.90 7.92
N PHE A 168 13.91 -11.60 7.67
CA PHE A 168 13.28 -10.59 8.51
C PHE A 168 12.22 -9.84 7.70
N PHE A 169 10.95 -10.07 8.06
CA PHE A 169 9.82 -9.40 7.44
C PHE A 169 9.50 -8.12 8.20
N ALA A 170 9.32 -7.03 7.47
CA ALA A 170 8.86 -5.77 8.01
C ALA A 170 7.83 -5.12 7.09
N GLY A 171 6.81 -4.49 7.68
CA GLY A 171 5.81 -3.79 6.90
C GLY A 171 4.91 -2.89 7.76
N GLU A 172 4.55 -1.76 7.16
CA GLU A 172 3.56 -0.82 7.65
C GLU A 172 2.71 -0.39 6.46
N ALA A 173 1.40 -0.50 6.54
CA ALA A 173 0.51 -0.20 5.42
C ALA A 173 -0.86 0.28 5.90
N ALA A 174 -1.62 0.90 5.00
CA ALA A 174 -3.03 1.23 5.27
C ALA A 174 -3.84 -0.03 5.55
N LEU A 175 -4.84 0.09 6.41
CA LEU A 175 -5.72 -0.98 6.84
C LEU A 175 -7.10 -0.84 6.19
N VAL A 176 -7.75 -1.97 5.96
CA VAL A 176 -9.18 -1.99 5.59
C VAL A 176 -9.98 -1.57 6.82
N ARG A 177 -10.87 -0.60 6.64
CA ARG A 177 -11.81 -0.20 7.67
C ARG A 177 -12.96 -1.23 7.73
N GLU A 178 -13.11 -1.85 8.89
CA GLU A 178 -14.27 -2.68 9.21
C GLU A 178 -15.49 -1.83 9.53
#